data_3b22adae630209b79a3e1d24f519e11e
#
_entry.id   3b22adae630209b79a3e1d24f519e11e
#
_cell.length_a   1.000
_cell.length_b   1.000
_cell.length_c   1.000
_cell.angle_alpha   90.00
_cell.angle_beta   90.00
_cell.angle_gamma   90.00
#
_symmetry.space_group_name_H-M   'P 1'
#
loop_
_entity.id
_entity.type
_entity.pdbx_description
1 polymer ?
#
loop_
_entity_poly.entity_id
_entity_poly.type
_entity_poly.pdbx_seq_one_letter_code
_entity_poly.pdbx_strand_id
1 'polypeptide(L)'
;MELLSKIFSSALLILSRKNIYKYMIGEIDLTPDELDKIQEYLEKIRPLQIKNNKPNLIRQVEQKKIPYLRDLSIDELDFLLEARIDLNGLLAVIYAKGGMLSAFRTITWDKTNKKYNKINIWIRLFTTLFATIVCFVIPFMIYIAIVIAFSEFELIRLVAKGITYLGASLLPILMFALISNMVNKMKMLEREYPFLFIFS
;
A
#
# COMPACT_ATOMS: atom_id res chain seq x y z
N MET A 1 -23.33 -24.03 -6.05
CA MET A 1 -22.98 -23.80 -4.64
C MET A 1 -21.46 -23.87 -4.39
N GLU A 2 -20.74 -24.89 -4.91
CA GLU A 2 -19.29 -25.06 -4.71
C GLU A 2 -18.41 -23.91 -5.25
N LEU A 3 -18.75 -23.34 -6.40
CA LEU A 3 -17.98 -22.24 -7.00
C LEU A 3 -18.05 -20.96 -6.16
N LEU A 4 -19.23 -20.62 -5.66
CA LEU A 4 -19.45 -19.46 -4.78
C LEU A 4 -18.72 -19.63 -3.44
N SER A 5 -18.74 -20.82 -2.86
CA SER A 5 -18.00 -21.16 -1.64
C SER A 5 -16.49 -21.03 -1.85
N LYS A 6 -15.94 -21.46 -3.00
CA LYS A 6 -14.52 -21.31 -3.36
C LYS A 6 -14.13 -19.85 -3.58
N ILE A 7 -14.98 -19.06 -4.24
CA ILE A 7 -14.73 -17.62 -4.43
C ILE A 7 -14.74 -16.90 -3.06
N PHE A 8 -15.73 -17.23 -2.21
CA PHE A 8 -15.86 -16.61 -0.89
C PHE A 8 -14.70 -16.99 0.06
N SER A 9 -14.30 -18.28 0.04
CA SER A 9 -13.14 -18.73 0.81
C SER A 9 -11.82 -18.14 0.29
N SER A 10 -11.67 -17.96 -1.02
CA SER A 10 -10.49 -17.32 -1.60
C SER A 10 -10.45 -15.81 -1.28
N ALA A 11 -11.58 -15.12 -1.33
CA ALA A 11 -11.68 -13.71 -0.93
C ALA A 11 -11.41 -13.52 0.57
N LEU A 12 -11.97 -14.39 1.43
CA LEU A 12 -11.68 -14.42 2.86
C LEU A 12 -10.19 -14.73 3.14
N LEU A 13 -9.58 -15.61 2.36
CA LEU A 13 -8.15 -15.97 2.49
C LEU A 13 -7.24 -14.80 2.08
N ILE A 14 -7.66 -13.99 1.11
CA ILE A 14 -6.95 -12.76 0.72
C ILE A 14 -7.12 -11.68 1.81
N LEU A 15 -8.32 -11.52 2.36
CA LEU A 15 -8.61 -10.57 3.44
C LEU A 15 -8.02 -11.01 4.79
N SER A 16 -7.92 -12.32 5.05
CA SER A 16 -7.33 -12.89 6.27
C SER A 16 -5.81 -12.94 6.25
N ARG A 17 -5.15 -12.60 5.15
CA ARG A 17 -3.70 -12.38 5.18
C ARG A 17 -3.45 -11.20 6.11
N LYS A 18 -3.03 -11.53 7.34
CA LYS A 18 -2.70 -10.60 8.44
C LYS A 18 -2.01 -9.31 7.95
N ASN A 19 -1.19 -9.44 6.91
CA ASN A 19 -0.42 -8.34 6.34
C ASN A 19 -1.26 -7.33 5.54
N ILE A 20 -2.30 -7.76 4.82
CA ILE A 20 -3.14 -6.82 4.04
C ILE A 20 -4.01 -5.99 5.00
N TYR A 21 -4.63 -6.64 5.97
CA TYR A 21 -5.45 -5.94 6.97
C TYR A 21 -4.61 -4.95 7.78
N LYS A 22 -3.46 -5.36 8.32
CA LYS A 22 -2.54 -4.49 9.05
C LYS A 22 -2.03 -3.33 8.19
N TYR A 23 -1.69 -3.59 6.93
CA TYR A 23 -1.30 -2.57 5.99
C TYR A 23 -2.42 -1.55 5.75
N MET A 24 -3.68 -2.00 5.65
CA MET A 24 -4.83 -1.12 5.46
C MET A 24 -5.12 -0.25 6.69
N ILE A 25 -4.90 -0.76 7.90
CA ILE A 25 -5.09 0.02 9.14
C ILE A 25 -3.86 0.86 9.52
N GLY A 26 -2.81 0.84 8.71
CA GLY A 26 -1.61 1.67 8.90
C GLY A 26 -0.60 1.12 9.89
N GLU A 27 -0.77 -0.12 10.32
CA GLU A 27 0.20 -0.82 11.15
C GLU A 27 1.03 -1.76 10.29
N ILE A 28 2.28 -1.39 10.04
CA ILE A 28 3.28 -2.32 9.49
C ILE A 28 3.91 -3.00 10.69
N ASP A 29 3.43 -4.20 10.98
CA ASP A 29 3.98 -5.06 12.04
C ASP A 29 4.93 -6.05 11.37
N LEU A 30 6.21 -5.81 11.53
CA LEU A 30 7.25 -6.70 11.02
C LEU A 30 7.31 -7.95 11.88
N THR A 31 7.30 -9.11 11.24
CA THR A 31 7.61 -10.36 11.93
C THR A 31 9.09 -10.36 12.35
N PRO A 32 9.48 -11.08 13.41
CA PRO A 32 10.89 -11.21 13.78
C PRO A 32 11.78 -11.64 12.61
N ASP A 33 11.34 -12.58 11.79
CA ASP A 33 12.05 -13.05 10.59
C ASP A 33 12.25 -11.96 9.52
N GLU A 34 11.28 -11.04 9.37
CA GLU A 34 11.40 -9.91 8.47
C GLU A 34 12.36 -8.85 9.01
N LEU A 35 12.33 -8.61 10.33
CA LEU A 35 13.29 -7.73 11.01
C LEU A 35 14.71 -8.24 10.87
N ASP A 36 14.93 -9.53 11.11
CA ASP A 36 16.25 -10.17 10.97
C ASP A 36 16.80 -10.03 9.54
N LYS A 37 15.94 -10.24 8.52
CA LYS A 37 16.33 -10.06 7.12
C LYS A 37 16.71 -8.61 6.78
N ILE A 38 15.94 -7.65 7.29
CA ILE A 38 16.23 -6.22 7.10
C ILE A 38 17.56 -5.87 7.78
N GLN A 39 17.74 -6.30 9.01
CA GLN A 39 18.95 -6.05 9.78
C GLN A 39 20.18 -6.69 9.10
N GLU A 40 20.09 -7.98 8.73
CA GLU A 40 21.18 -8.65 8.02
C GLU A 40 21.56 -7.95 6.72
N TYR A 41 20.57 -7.50 5.96
CA TYR A 41 20.81 -6.74 4.73
C TYR A 41 21.55 -5.43 5.00
N LEU A 42 21.06 -4.64 5.96
CA LEU A 42 21.61 -3.31 6.24
C LEU A 42 23.00 -3.38 6.89
N GLU A 43 23.23 -4.33 7.78
CA GLU A 43 24.48 -4.42 8.56
C GLU A 43 25.58 -5.23 7.85
N LYS A 44 25.22 -6.28 7.10
CA LYS A 44 26.21 -7.19 6.50
C LYS A 44 26.26 -7.07 4.98
N ILE A 45 25.12 -7.26 4.29
CA ILE A 45 25.10 -7.43 2.84
C ILE A 45 25.40 -6.10 2.14
N ARG A 46 24.69 -5.02 2.49
CA ARG A 46 24.84 -3.72 1.86
C ARG A 46 26.24 -3.10 2.03
N PRO A 47 26.85 -3.09 3.24
CA PRO A 47 28.21 -2.57 3.41
C PRO A 47 29.27 -3.33 2.58
N LEU A 48 29.13 -4.67 2.50
CA LEU A 48 30.00 -5.49 1.66
C LEU A 48 29.85 -5.17 0.17
N GLN A 49 28.63 -4.92 -0.29
CA GLN A 49 28.37 -4.53 -1.68
C GLN A 49 28.99 -3.18 -2.03
N ILE A 50 28.90 -2.20 -1.11
CA ILE A 50 29.52 -0.89 -1.27
C ILE A 50 31.05 -1.03 -1.27
N LYS A 51 31.62 -1.73 -0.31
CA LYS A 51 33.06 -1.97 -0.19
C LYS A 51 33.64 -2.65 -1.46
N ASN A 52 32.90 -3.57 -2.03
CA ASN A 52 33.30 -4.32 -3.22
C ASN A 52 32.91 -3.64 -4.54
N ASN A 53 32.44 -2.38 -4.51
CA ASN A 53 32.01 -1.62 -5.69
C ASN A 53 31.04 -2.39 -6.59
N LYS A 54 30.10 -3.14 -6.02
CA LYS A 54 29.12 -3.89 -6.79
C LYS A 54 28.25 -2.95 -7.63
N PRO A 55 27.96 -3.28 -8.90
CA PRO A 55 27.09 -2.48 -9.75
C PRO A 55 25.72 -2.25 -9.13
N ASN A 56 25.14 -1.08 -9.36
CA ASN A 56 23.83 -0.71 -8.81
C ASN A 56 22.73 -1.71 -9.14
N LEU A 57 22.79 -2.36 -10.31
CA LEU A 57 21.85 -3.41 -10.70
C LEU A 57 21.88 -4.60 -9.72
N ILE A 58 23.07 -5.06 -9.35
CA ILE A 58 23.23 -6.19 -8.40
C ILE A 58 22.74 -5.76 -7.01
N ARG A 59 23.12 -4.56 -6.56
CA ARG A 59 22.64 -4.00 -5.30
C ARG A 59 21.11 -3.92 -5.25
N GLN A 60 20.48 -3.48 -6.35
CA GLN A 60 19.03 -3.37 -6.46
C GLN A 60 18.34 -4.74 -6.45
N VAL A 61 18.92 -5.75 -7.11
CA VAL A 61 18.37 -7.12 -7.11
C VAL A 61 18.36 -7.70 -5.70
N GLU A 62 19.45 -7.54 -4.95
CA GLU A 62 19.51 -8.00 -3.55
C GLU A 62 18.54 -7.23 -2.64
N GLN A 63 18.47 -5.91 -2.77
CA GLN A 63 17.52 -5.08 -2.02
C GLN A 63 16.07 -5.50 -2.26
N LYS A 64 15.71 -5.83 -3.50
CA LYS A 64 14.35 -6.27 -3.86
C LYS A 64 13.92 -7.60 -3.25
N LYS A 65 14.87 -8.42 -2.79
CA LYS A 65 14.57 -9.65 -2.06
C LYS A 65 14.10 -9.38 -0.63
N ILE A 66 14.41 -8.19 -0.10
CA ILE A 66 14.07 -7.83 1.27
C ILE A 66 12.66 -7.23 1.30
N PRO A 67 11.74 -7.79 2.08
CA PRO A 67 10.41 -7.22 2.27
C PRO A 67 10.50 -5.74 2.65
N TYR A 68 9.55 -4.94 2.18
CA TYR A 68 9.46 -3.50 2.41
C TYR A 68 10.55 -2.66 1.74
N LEU A 69 11.82 -3.09 1.64
CA LEU A 69 12.87 -2.33 0.98
C LEU A 69 12.77 -2.37 -0.56
N ARG A 70 12.05 -3.32 -1.12
CA ARG A 70 11.88 -3.51 -2.58
C ARG A 70 11.25 -2.31 -3.29
N ASP A 71 10.46 -1.49 -2.59
CA ASP A 71 9.74 -0.35 -3.14
C ASP A 71 10.57 0.95 -3.11
N LEU A 72 11.77 0.89 -2.53
CA LEU A 72 12.73 1.98 -2.51
C LEU A 72 13.76 1.82 -3.63
N SER A 73 14.20 2.93 -4.22
CA SER A 73 15.40 2.93 -5.06
C SER A 73 16.66 2.87 -4.19
N ILE A 74 17.82 2.53 -4.79
CA ILE A 74 19.09 2.50 -4.06
C ILE A 74 19.41 3.89 -3.50
N ASP A 75 19.32 4.92 -4.36
CA ASP A 75 19.63 6.31 -3.99
C ASP A 75 18.72 6.81 -2.86
N GLU A 76 17.46 6.37 -2.88
CA GLU A 76 16.47 6.70 -1.85
C GLU A 76 16.81 6.02 -0.51
N LEU A 77 17.15 4.73 -0.55
CA LEU A 77 17.56 4.01 0.66
C LEU A 77 18.87 4.59 1.23
N ASP A 78 19.85 4.90 0.36
CA ASP A 78 21.11 5.51 0.75
C ASP A 78 20.85 6.87 1.45
N PHE A 79 19.98 7.71 0.87
CA PHE A 79 19.59 8.99 1.48
C PHE A 79 18.90 8.80 2.85
N LEU A 80 17.97 7.86 2.98
CA LEU A 80 17.26 7.63 4.24
C LEU A 80 18.20 7.15 5.36
N LEU A 81 19.19 6.33 4.99
CA LEU A 81 20.20 5.86 5.96
C LEU A 81 21.21 6.95 6.33
N GLU A 82 21.63 7.79 5.38
CA GLU A 82 22.47 8.97 5.64
C GLU A 82 21.75 9.97 6.55
N ALA A 83 20.45 10.13 6.34
CA ALA A 83 19.58 10.97 7.16
C ALA A 83 19.31 10.40 8.57
N ARG A 84 19.79 9.17 8.86
CA ARG A 84 19.67 8.48 10.16
C ARG A 84 18.23 8.39 10.65
N ILE A 85 17.30 8.15 9.76
CA ILE A 85 15.92 7.88 10.16
C ILE A 85 15.84 6.55 10.90
N ASP A 86 14.96 6.45 11.88
CA ASP A 86 14.71 5.20 12.59
C ASP A 86 13.84 4.23 11.75
N LEU A 87 13.63 3.04 12.27
CA LEU A 87 12.82 2.01 11.60
C LEU A 87 11.38 2.51 11.37
N ASN A 88 10.80 3.22 12.33
CA ASN A 88 9.44 3.74 12.21
C ASN A 88 9.33 4.79 11.10
N GLY A 89 10.31 5.67 10.99
CA GLY A 89 10.43 6.63 9.90
C GLY A 89 10.57 5.95 8.54
N LEU A 90 11.41 4.91 8.44
CA LEU A 90 11.56 4.12 7.22
C LEU A 90 10.23 3.46 6.80
N LEU A 91 9.54 2.81 7.73
CA LEU A 91 8.24 2.18 7.47
C LEU A 91 7.17 3.21 7.10
N ALA A 92 7.19 4.39 7.75
CA ALA A 92 6.27 5.48 7.41
C ALA A 92 6.49 6.01 5.99
N VAL A 93 7.75 6.14 5.53
CA VAL A 93 8.09 6.49 4.14
C VAL A 93 7.55 5.44 3.17
N ILE A 94 7.79 4.16 3.42
CA ILE A 94 7.31 3.06 2.58
C ILE A 94 5.78 3.10 2.50
N TYR A 95 5.12 3.30 3.63
CA TYR A 95 3.67 3.40 3.69
C TYR A 95 3.14 4.61 2.91
N ALA A 96 3.74 5.79 3.10
CA ALA A 96 3.37 7.03 2.43
C ALA A 96 3.58 6.97 0.90
N LYS A 97 4.53 6.15 0.42
CA LYS A 97 4.72 5.83 -1.00
C LYS A 97 3.64 4.91 -1.57
N GLY A 98 2.84 4.30 -0.71
CA GLY A 98 1.71 3.49 -1.11
C GLY A 98 2.04 2.04 -1.46
N GLY A 99 3.30 1.59 -1.49
CA GLY A 99 3.69 0.21 -1.77
C GLY A 99 2.88 -0.42 -2.92
N MET A 100 2.13 -1.49 -2.62
CA MET A 100 1.22 -2.16 -3.58
C MET A 100 0.07 -1.26 -4.08
N LEU A 101 -0.25 -0.19 -3.36
CA LEU A 101 -1.32 0.76 -3.66
C LEU A 101 -0.75 2.12 -4.10
N SER A 102 0.25 2.08 -4.98
CA SER A 102 0.98 3.27 -5.45
C SER A 102 0.10 4.38 -6.06
N ALA A 103 -1.13 4.05 -6.51
CA ALA A 103 -2.13 5.03 -6.94
C ALA A 103 -2.54 6.00 -5.82
N PHE A 104 -2.42 5.59 -4.55
CA PHE A 104 -2.79 6.39 -3.38
C PHE A 104 -1.59 6.98 -2.64
N ARG A 105 -0.39 6.89 -3.21
CA ARG A 105 0.83 7.47 -2.63
C ARG A 105 0.65 8.95 -2.27
N THR A 106 1.19 9.35 -1.14
CA THR A 106 1.15 10.76 -0.66
C THR A 106 2.45 11.50 -0.89
N ILE A 107 3.53 10.76 -1.12
CA ILE A 107 4.86 11.29 -1.39
C ILE A 107 5.47 10.65 -2.63
N THR A 108 6.35 11.38 -3.32
CA THR A 108 7.14 10.88 -4.45
C THR A 108 8.60 11.27 -4.26
N TRP A 109 9.50 10.33 -4.60
CA TRP A 109 10.93 10.60 -4.57
C TRP A 109 11.35 11.44 -5.77
N ASP A 110 11.99 12.56 -5.51
CA ASP A 110 12.63 13.40 -6.53
C ASP A 110 14.12 13.06 -6.60
N LYS A 111 14.52 12.42 -7.69
CA LYS A 111 15.91 12.02 -7.90
C LYS A 111 16.87 13.22 -8.06
N THR A 112 16.38 14.33 -8.58
CA THR A 112 17.19 15.52 -8.86
C THR A 112 17.56 16.21 -7.56
N ASN A 113 16.58 16.43 -6.70
CA ASN A 113 16.77 17.13 -5.43
C ASN A 113 17.12 16.18 -4.27
N LYS A 114 17.09 14.85 -4.50
CA LYS A 114 17.28 13.83 -3.46
C LYS A 114 16.39 14.07 -2.24
N LYS A 115 15.12 14.38 -2.47
CA LYS A 115 14.12 14.68 -1.45
C LYS A 115 12.75 14.19 -1.87
N TYR A 116 11.79 14.19 -0.95
CA TYR A 116 10.41 13.84 -1.23
C TYR A 116 9.58 15.07 -1.58
N ASN A 117 8.79 14.93 -2.64
CA ASN A 117 7.73 15.87 -3.00
C ASN A 117 6.41 15.37 -2.43
N LYS A 118 5.66 16.28 -1.80
CA LYS A 118 4.29 16.02 -1.36
C LYS A 118 3.34 16.05 -2.55
N ILE A 119 2.43 15.09 -2.62
CA ILE A 119 1.38 15.11 -3.63
C ILE A 119 0.25 16.00 -3.14
N ASN A 120 -0.25 16.87 -4.03
CA ASN A 120 -1.31 17.80 -3.71
C ASN A 120 -2.55 17.08 -3.13
N ILE A 121 -3.04 17.58 -1.99
CA ILE A 121 -4.17 17.00 -1.26
C ILE A 121 -5.45 16.97 -2.12
N TRP A 122 -5.63 17.92 -3.03
CA TRP A 122 -6.78 17.97 -3.94
C TRP A 122 -6.78 16.81 -4.93
N ILE A 123 -5.60 16.42 -5.44
CA ILE A 123 -5.48 15.23 -6.30
C ILE A 123 -5.89 13.99 -5.50
N ARG A 124 -5.55 13.94 -4.22
CA ARG A 124 -5.94 12.84 -3.33
C ARG A 124 -7.44 12.79 -3.09
N LEU A 125 -8.04 13.93 -2.77
CA LEU A 125 -9.49 14.03 -2.60
C LEU A 125 -10.23 13.59 -3.86
N PHE A 126 -9.75 14.05 -5.03
CA PHE A 126 -10.35 13.66 -6.31
C PHE A 126 -10.19 12.15 -6.58
N THR A 127 -9.01 11.58 -6.39
CA THR A 127 -8.79 10.13 -6.58
C THR A 127 -9.60 9.29 -5.60
N THR A 128 -9.78 9.76 -4.35
CA THR A 128 -10.61 9.09 -3.35
C THR A 128 -12.08 9.13 -3.76
N LEU A 129 -12.56 10.29 -4.16
CA LEU A 129 -13.94 10.45 -4.63
C LEU A 129 -14.20 9.56 -5.84
N PHE A 130 -13.30 9.56 -6.82
CA PHE A 130 -13.41 8.73 -8.01
C PHE A 130 -13.41 7.23 -7.65
N ALA A 131 -12.48 6.79 -6.80
CA ALA A 131 -12.44 5.40 -6.33
C ALA A 131 -13.72 5.00 -5.60
N THR A 132 -14.27 5.89 -4.76
CA THR A 132 -15.54 5.68 -4.07
C THR A 132 -16.69 5.51 -5.07
N ILE A 133 -16.81 6.39 -6.08
CA ILE A 133 -17.82 6.28 -7.13
C ILE A 133 -17.68 4.94 -7.87
N VAL A 134 -16.47 4.55 -8.26
CA VAL A 134 -16.22 3.26 -8.93
C VAL A 134 -16.63 2.08 -8.04
N CYS A 135 -16.33 2.12 -6.73
CA CYS A 135 -16.72 1.10 -5.77
C CYS A 135 -18.26 0.97 -5.59
N PHE A 136 -19.01 2.03 -5.86
CA PHE A 136 -20.49 1.97 -5.88
C PHE A 136 -21.03 1.52 -7.23
N VAL A 137 -20.55 2.13 -8.32
CA VAL A 137 -21.10 1.92 -9.68
C VAL A 137 -20.88 0.49 -10.16
N ILE A 138 -19.67 -0.07 -9.97
CA ILE A 138 -19.38 -1.42 -10.47
C ILE A 138 -20.25 -2.49 -9.80
N PRO A 139 -20.34 -2.61 -8.46
CA PRO A 139 -21.22 -3.58 -7.81
C PRO A 139 -22.70 -3.39 -8.19
N PHE A 140 -23.13 -2.14 -8.34
CA PHE A 140 -24.51 -1.83 -8.76
C PHE A 140 -24.80 -2.31 -10.18
N MET A 141 -23.89 -2.07 -11.13
CA MET A 141 -24.02 -2.57 -12.50
C MET A 141 -24.04 -4.09 -12.57
N ILE A 142 -23.17 -4.76 -11.78
CA ILE A 142 -23.16 -6.22 -11.67
C ILE A 142 -24.48 -6.72 -11.09
N TYR A 143 -25.03 -6.07 -10.09
CA TYR A 143 -26.33 -6.40 -9.52
C TYR A 143 -27.44 -6.32 -10.56
N ILE A 144 -27.51 -5.20 -11.31
CA ILE A 144 -28.50 -5.03 -12.39
C ILE A 144 -28.36 -6.15 -13.43
N ALA A 145 -27.15 -6.46 -13.88
CA ALA A 145 -26.90 -7.52 -14.85
C ALA A 145 -27.38 -8.88 -14.34
N ILE A 146 -27.13 -9.22 -13.07
CA ILE A 146 -27.59 -10.47 -12.44
C ILE A 146 -29.12 -10.49 -12.33
N VAL A 147 -29.75 -9.40 -11.93
CA VAL A 147 -31.22 -9.30 -11.81
C VAL A 147 -31.91 -9.50 -13.17
N ILE A 148 -31.33 -8.92 -14.24
CA ILE A 148 -31.86 -9.09 -15.60
C ILE A 148 -31.67 -10.53 -16.08
N ALA A 149 -30.46 -11.11 -15.91
CA ALA A 149 -30.13 -12.43 -16.42
C ALA A 149 -30.84 -13.57 -15.66
N PHE A 150 -31.14 -13.39 -14.37
CA PHE A 150 -31.69 -14.42 -13.48
C PHE A 150 -32.96 -13.95 -12.79
N SER A 151 -33.86 -13.28 -13.55
CA SER A 151 -35.11 -12.72 -13.00
C SER A 151 -36.02 -13.76 -12.36
N GLU A 152 -35.97 -15.01 -12.80
CA GLU A 152 -36.80 -16.12 -12.30
C GLU A 152 -36.23 -16.79 -11.03
N PHE A 153 -34.97 -16.52 -10.67
CA PHE A 153 -34.29 -17.16 -9.54
C PHE A 153 -34.20 -16.22 -8.32
N GLU A 154 -35.17 -16.33 -7.44
CA GLU A 154 -35.25 -15.44 -6.24
C GLU A 154 -34.04 -15.53 -5.32
N LEU A 155 -33.51 -16.74 -5.11
CA LEU A 155 -32.30 -16.96 -4.30
C LEU A 155 -31.07 -16.26 -4.87
N ILE A 156 -30.87 -16.31 -6.20
CA ILE A 156 -29.73 -15.67 -6.86
C ILE A 156 -29.82 -14.15 -6.71
N ARG A 157 -31.01 -13.57 -6.85
CA ARG A 157 -31.24 -12.13 -6.64
C ARG A 157 -30.94 -11.71 -5.22
N LEU A 158 -31.36 -12.51 -4.22
CA LEU A 158 -31.11 -12.22 -2.81
C LEU A 158 -29.61 -12.22 -2.50
N VAL A 159 -28.87 -13.23 -2.97
CA VAL A 159 -27.42 -13.35 -2.79
C VAL A 159 -26.69 -12.19 -3.50
N ALA A 160 -27.06 -11.87 -4.74
CA ALA A 160 -26.47 -10.75 -5.48
C ALA A 160 -26.71 -9.42 -4.77
N LYS A 161 -27.90 -9.19 -4.23
CA LYS A 161 -28.24 -8.02 -3.42
C LYS A 161 -27.35 -7.92 -2.18
N GLY A 162 -27.18 -9.01 -1.44
CA GLY A 162 -26.31 -9.06 -0.26
C GLY A 162 -24.86 -8.73 -0.59
N ILE A 163 -24.28 -9.32 -1.64
CA ILE A 163 -22.90 -9.05 -2.08
C ILE A 163 -22.74 -7.59 -2.52
N THR A 164 -23.73 -7.05 -3.24
CA THR A 164 -23.68 -5.64 -3.68
C THR A 164 -23.71 -4.67 -2.52
N TYR A 165 -24.57 -4.89 -1.53
CA TYR A 165 -24.63 -4.03 -0.33
C TYR A 165 -23.35 -4.11 0.49
N LEU A 166 -22.79 -5.31 0.69
CA LEU A 166 -21.52 -5.49 1.40
C LEU A 166 -20.37 -4.79 0.64
N GLY A 167 -20.28 -4.99 -0.66
CA GLY A 167 -19.24 -4.34 -1.47
C GLY A 167 -19.37 -2.82 -1.46
N ALA A 168 -20.57 -2.30 -1.67
CA ALA A 168 -20.84 -0.86 -1.70
C ALA A 168 -20.63 -0.17 -0.34
N SER A 169 -20.80 -0.87 0.78
CA SER A 169 -20.60 -0.28 2.12
C SER A 169 -19.18 -0.44 2.62
N LEU A 170 -18.57 -1.61 2.50
CA LEU A 170 -17.26 -1.91 3.07
C LEU A 170 -16.09 -1.30 2.28
N LEU A 171 -16.13 -1.38 0.95
CA LEU A 171 -15.02 -0.90 0.12
C LEU A 171 -14.73 0.61 0.29
N PRO A 172 -15.72 1.51 0.27
CA PRO A 172 -15.47 2.93 0.52
C PRO A 172 -14.89 3.21 1.92
N ILE A 173 -15.36 2.50 2.95
CA ILE A 173 -14.85 2.66 4.32
C ILE A 173 -13.38 2.25 4.38
N LEU A 174 -13.03 1.10 3.79
CA LEU A 174 -11.66 0.62 3.74
C LEU A 174 -10.75 1.56 2.95
N MET A 175 -11.21 2.08 1.82
CA MET A 175 -10.46 3.04 1.01
C MET A 175 -10.25 4.36 1.77
N PHE A 176 -11.27 4.87 2.45
CA PHE A 176 -11.16 6.08 3.26
C PHE A 176 -10.16 5.89 4.42
N ALA A 177 -10.23 4.77 5.14
CA ALA A 177 -9.31 4.45 6.21
C ALA A 177 -7.86 4.38 5.71
N LEU A 178 -7.61 3.71 4.58
CA LEU A 178 -6.30 3.61 3.96
C LEU A 178 -5.72 5.00 3.66
N ILE A 179 -6.48 5.85 2.98
CA ILE A 179 -6.02 7.18 2.58
C ILE A 179 -5.78 8.07 3.79
N SER A 180 -6.67 8.02 4.78
CA SER A 180 -6.51 8.74 6.05
C SER A 180 -5.21 8.35 6.74
N ASN A 181 -4.91 7.05 6.81
CA ASN A 181 -3.67 6.56 7.40
C ASN A 181 -2.43 6.99 6.62
N MET A 182 -2.47 6.96 5.29
CA MET A 182 -1.37 7.45 4.46
C MET A 182 -1.10 8.94 4.68
N VAL A 183 -2.15 9.75 4.76
CA VAL A 183 -2.04 11.19 5.07
C VAL A 183 -1.49 11.43 6.47
N ASN A 184 -1.93 10.66 7.45
CA ASN A 184 -1.43 10.76 8.82
C ASN A 184 0.07 10.40 8.91
N LYS A 185 0.51 9.33 8.22
CA LYS A 185 1.93 8.96 8.16
C LYS A 185 2.77 10.04 7.44
N MET A 186 2.24 10.64 6.37
CA MET A 186 2.91 11.77 5.71
C MET A 186 3.06 12.96 6.67
N LYS A 187 2.00 13.34 7.41
CA LYS A 187 2.07 14.43 8.40
C LYS A 187 3.03 14.12 9.54
N MET A 188 3.09 12.88 9.99
CA MET A 188 4.08 12.42 10.97
C MET A 188 5.49 12.62 10.45
N LEU A 189 5.78 12.14 9.24
CA LEU A 189 7.09 12.33 8.60
C LEU A 189 7.46 13.81 8.45
N GLU A 190 6.52 14.66 8.06
CA GLU A 190 6.74 16.10 7.93
C GLU A 190 7.10 16.76 9.27
N ARG A 191 6.49 16.31 10.35
CA ARG A 191 6.76 16.83 11.71
C ARG A 191 8.09 16.34 12.27
N GLU A 192 8.37 15.04 12.13
CA GLU A 192 9.52 14.39 12.76
C GLU A 192 10.80 14.48 11.91
N TYR A 193 10.63 14.48 10.56
CA TYR A 193 11.72 14.47 9.60
C TYR A 193 11.51 15.54 8.51
N PRO A 194 11.41 16.83 8.86
CA PRO A 194 11.12 17.90 7.89
C PRO A 194 12.16 18.00 6.77
N PHE A 195 13.41 17.63 7.05
CA PHE A 195 14.51 17.65 6.09
C PHE A 195 14.34 16.66 4.92
N LEU A 196 13.45 15.67 5.04
CA LEU A 196 13.15 14.74 3.95
C LEU A 196 12.40 15.40 2.80
N PHE A 197 11.76 16.53 3.03
CA PHE A 197 10.86 17.17 2.07
C PHE A 197 11.51 18.38 1.39
N ILE A 198 11.08 18.63 0.14
CA ILE A 198 11.33 19.89 -0.52
C ILE A 198 10.37 20.91 0.10
N PHE A 199 10.95 21.96 0.70
CA PHE A 199 10.16 23.11 1.13
C PHE A 199 9.69 23.86 -0.13
N SER A 200 8.40 23.84 -0.38
CA SER A 200 7.75 24.66 -1.40
C SER A 200 7.33 25.99 -0.78
#